data_0c4c2825011bd749098a0a7109920bb8
#
_entry.id   0c4c2825011bd749098a0a7109920bb8
#
_cell.length_a   1.000
_cell.length_b   1.000
_cell.length_c   1.000
_cell.angle_alpha   90.00
_cell.angle_beta   90.00
_cell.angle_gamma   90.00
#
_symmetry.space_group_name_H-M   'P 1'
#
loop_
_entity.id
_entity.type
_entity.pdbx_description
1 polymer ?
#
loop_
_entity_poly.entity_id
_entity_poly.type
_entity_poly.pdbx_seq_one_letter_code
_entity_poly.pdbx_strand_id
1 'polypeptide(L)'
;MEVRRSYKYRLYRCDKRDRLLRRQIVVAGTVWNHALALQKRYYRLTGKYVPLDRMKAHIARLRTQRYAFWKAVGSQAVQDILERLDKGYQRFFDGLAKRPPRYKKVRKRRSFTLKQAGYKVLDGSRVRIGKHIYRYVKHRPLKGIVKTLTIKRDAADRLWLIFSVVETVPNPKEPTISQVAGFDFGLKTFLTDHTGTQYTSGLHHLHALKRLRKMESRKDRKPHGTNNRKHAAKRIARTHIRIADRRRDEHYKLAHALCERYDLLCFEDLNAMKRLWGRKVSDLAFGQFMSIVWTQTRPDAARACVSVPKLWLDAGPRPQRGDQHSQRRGVGDQTHRRGKTPARRGCVA
;
A
#
# COMPACT_ATOMS: atom_id res chain seq x y z
N MET A 1 19.08 -18.38 5.77
CA MET A 1 17.96 -18.30 4.81
C MET A 1 18.05 -17.08 3.91
N GLU A 2 17.44 -17.13 2.71
CA GLU A 2 17.38 -15.96 1.82
C GLU A 2 16.17 -15.09 2.15
N VAL A 3 16.41 -13.81 2.45
CA VAL A 3 15.37 -12.83 2.73
C VAL A 3 15.32 -11.77 1.64
N ARG A 4 14.12 -11.45 1.17
CA ARG A 4 13.92 -10.37 0.18
C ARG A 4 13.56 -9.07 0.89
N ARG A 5 14.40 -8.04 0.74
CA ARG A 5 14.20 -6.72 1.31
C ARG A 5 14.06 -5.65 0.23
N SER A 6 13.33 -4.58 0.55
CA SER A 6 13.17 -3.43 -0.35
C SER A 6 13.72 -2.16 0.29
N TYR A 7 14.66 -1.53 -0.41
CA TYR A 7 15.29 -0.28 0.00
C TYR A 7 14.75 0.85 -0.86
N LYS A 8 14.13 1.86 -0.23
CA LYS A 8 13.53 3.00 -0.91
C LYS A 8 14.32 4.27 -0.66
N TYR A 9 14.88 4.87 -1.71
CA TYR A 9 15.67 6.10 -1.65
C TYR A 9 15.04 7.19 -2.50
N ARG A 10 15.14 8.45 -2.05
CA ARG A 10 14.70 9.60 -2.82
C ARG A 10 15.77 9.99 -3.83
N LEU A 11 15.39 10.29 -5.08
CA LEU A 11 16.27 10.89 -6.05
C LEU A 11 16.52 12.36 -5.71
N TYR A 12 17.77 12.82 -5.90
CA TYR A 12 18.05 14.25 -5.95
C TYR A 12 17.34 14.85 -7.16
N ARG A 13 16.76 16.03 -6.98
CA ARG A 13 16.04 16.71 -8.03
C ARG A 13 16.99 17.19 -9.14
N CYS A 14 16.67 16.82 -10.38
CA CYS A 14 17.34 17.28 -11.58
C CYS A 14 16.30 17.39 -12.71
N ASP A 15 15.80 18.58 -12.99
CA ASP A 15 14.61 18.76 -13.84
C ASP A 15 14.77 18.18 -15.25
N LYS A 16 15.97 18.27 -15.87
CA LYS A 16 16.25 17.67 -17.19
C LYS A 16 16.18 16.14 -17.16
N ARG A 17 16.84 15.51 -16.19
CA ARG A 17 16.88 14.05 -16.05
C ARG A 17 15.56 13.49 -15.50
N ASP A 18 14.90 14.21 -14.60
CA ASP A 18 13.62 13.85 -14.04
C ASP A 18 12.51 13.79 -15.10
N ARG A 19 12.54 14.72 -16.07
CA ARG A 19 11.63 14.70 -17.23
C ARG A 19 11.76 13.41 -18.04
N LEU A 20 12.97 12.90 -18.23
CA LEU A 20 13.19 11.64 -18.92
C LEU A 20 12.53 10.44 -18.18
N LEU A 21 12.75 10.32 -16.87
CA LEU A 21 12.14 9.25 -16.07
C LEU A 21 10.62 9.37 -16.04
N ARG A 22 10.06 10.58 -15.95
CA ARG A 22 8.60 10.78 -16.02
C ARG A 22 8.05 10.37 -17.39
N ARG A 23 8.74 10.69 -18.48
CA ARG A 23 8.39 10.23 -19.82
C ARG A 23 8.41 8.71 -19.91
N GLN A 24 9.43 8.06 -19.38
CA GLN A 24 9.53 6.58 -19.33
C GLN A 24 8.35 5.97 -18.56
N ILE A 25 7.93 6.55 -17.42
CA ILE A 25 6.75 6.09 -16.66
C ILE A 25 5.48 6.16 -17.52
N VAL A 26 5.31 7.23 -18.29
CA VAL A 26 4.15 7.41 -19.20
C VAL A 26 4.19 6.37 -20.30
N VAL A 27 5.32 6.23 -20.99
CA VAL A 27 5.52 5.24 -22.08
C VAL A 27 5.28 3.81 -21.57
N ALA A 28 5.75 3.47 -20.36
CA ALA A 28 5.45 2.18 -19.74
C ALA A 28 3.94 1.93 -19.56
N GLY A 29 3.15 2.99 -19.42
CA GLY A 29 1.68 2.91 -19.40
C GLY A 29 1.06 2.62 -20.76
N THR A 30 1.61 3.18 -21.85
CA THR A 30 1.13 2.90 -23.19
C THR A 30 1.40 1.46 -23.60
N VAL A 31 2.61 0.94 -23.29
CA VAL A 31 2.98 -0.47 -23.52
C VAL A 31 2.01 -1.42 -22.81
N TRP A 32 1.70 -1.16 -21.52
CA TRP A 32 0.74 -1.98 -20.77
C TRP A 32 -0.64 -2.02 -21.46
N ASN A 33 -1.16 -0.85 -21.84
CA ASN A 33 -2.50 -0.76 -22.42
C ASN A 33 -2.56 -1.40 -23.80
N HIS A 34 -1.50 -1.27 -24.60
CA HIS A 34 -1.42 -1.91 -25.91
C HIS A 34 -1.39 -3.44 -25.80
N ALA A 35 -0.54 -3.98 -24.91
CA ALA A 35 -0.48 -5.42 -24.67
C ALA A 35 -1.81 -5.98 -24.16
N LEU A 36 -2.50 -5.25 -23.28
CA LEU A 36 -3.83 -5.61 -22.81
C LEU A 36 -4.89 -5.56 -23.93
N ALA A 37 -4.83 -4.54 -24.79
CA ALA A 37 -5.73 -4.45 -25.96
C ALA A 37 -5.52 -5.61 -26.92
N LEU A 38 -4.26 -5.95 -27.21
CA LEU A 38 -3.89 -7.11 -28.02
C LEU A 38 -4.48 -8.40 -27.45
N GLN A 39 -4.26 -8.64 -26.16
CA GLN A 39 -4.76 -9.83 -25.46
C GLN A 39 -6.28 -9.95 -25.57
N LYS A 40 -7.00 -8.85 -25.29
CA LYS A 40 -8.47 -8.82 -25.36
C LYS A 40 -8.99 -9.03 -26.77
N ARG A 41 -8.35 -8.40 -27.76
CA ARG A 41 -8.73 -8.55 -29.18
C ARG A 41 -8.50 -9.98 -29.67
N TYR A 42 -7.34 -10.56 -29.37
CA TYR A 42 -7.00 -11.93 -29.77
C TYR A 42 -7.97 -12.93 -29.15
N TYR A 43 -8.25 -12.80 -27.85
CA TYR A 43 -9.22 -13.66 -27.17
C TYR A 43 -10.64 -13.56 -27.79
N ARG A 44 -11.08 -12.35 -28.13
CA ARG A 44 -12.39 -12.14 -28.77
C ARG A 44 -12.50 -12.83 -30.13
N LEU A 45 -11.39 -12.85 -30.88
CA LEU A 45 -11.36 -13.41 -32.24
C LEU A 45 -11.13 -14.92 -32.25
N THR A 46 -10.41 -15.47 -31.29
CA THR A 46 -9.93 -16.86 -31.34
C THR A 46 -10.34 -17.71 -30.16
N GLY A 47 -10.92 -17.11 -29.11
CA GLY A 47 -11.17 -17.78 -27.83
C GLY A 47 -9.91 -18.17 -27.04
N LYS A 48 -8.72 -17.85 -27.55
CA LYS A 48 -7.43 -18.31 -27.00
C LYS A 48 -6.66 -17.18 -26.34
N TYR A 49 -5.79 -17.54 -25.39
CA TYR A 49 -4.85 -16.64 -24.75
C TYR A 49 -3.57 -16.50 -25.58
N VAL A 50 -3.02 -15.28 -25.70
CA VAL A 50 -1.72 -15.06 -26.34
C VAL A 50 -0.60 -15.44 -25.39
N PRO A 51 0.23 -16.44 -25.68
CA PRO A 51 1.38 -16.80 -24.84
C PRO A 51 2.34 -15.63 -24.63
N LEU A 52 2.96 -15.57 -23.45
CA LEU A 52 3.85 -14.48 -23.05
C LEU A 52 4.97 -14.23 -24.08
N ASP A 53 5.58 -15.28 -24.62
CA ASP A 53 6.71 -15.16 -25.55
C ASP A 53 6.27 -14.60 -26.91
N ARG A 54 5.12 -15.04 -27.43
CA ARG A 54 4.51 -14.43 -28.62
C ARG A 54 4.20 -12.95 -28.42
N MET A 55 3.70 -12.60 -27.22
CA MET A 55 3.46 -11.19 -26.87
C MET A 55 4.75 -10.39 -26.79
N LYS A 56 5.82 -10.94 -26.18
CA LYS A 56 7.15 -10.31 -26.14
C LYS A 56 7.70 -10.05 -27.53
N ALA A 57 7.67 -11.04 -28.41
CA ALA A 57 8.14 -10.93 -29.79
C ALA A 57 7.35 -9.88 -30.58
N HIS A 58 6.02 -9.88 -30.46
CA HIS A 58 5.16 -8.88 -31.11
C HIS A 58 5.46 -7.44 -30.64
N ILE A 59 5.56 -7.22 -29.33
CA ILE A 59 5.88 -5.90 -28.79
C ILE A 59 7.29 -5.45 -29.16
N ALA A 60 8.26 -6.37 -29.23
CA ALA A 60 9.62 -6.06 -29.70
C ALA A 60 9.61 -5.58 -31.15
N ARG A 61 8.89 -6.25 -32.05
CA ARG A 61 8.71 -5.85 -33.46
C ARG A 61 8.07 -4.47 -33.57
N LEU A 62 6.95 -4.24 -32.88
CA LEU A 62 6.26 -2.95 -32.90
C LEU A 62 7.14 -1.81 -32.37
N ARG A 63 7.96 -2.07 -31.37
CA ARG A 63 8.90 -1.12 -30.79
C ARG A 63 9.96 -0.67 -31.79
N THR A 64 10.32 -1.53 -32.74
CA THR A 64 11.30 -1.21 -33.79
C THR A 64 10.64 -0.55 -34.99
N GLN A 65 9.55 -1.10 -35.47
CA GLN A 65 8.93 -0.71 -36.73
C GLN A 65 7.92 0.44 -36.61
N ARG A 66 7.08 0.45 -35.58
CA ARG A 66 5.92 1.36 -35.50
C ARG A 66 5.96 2.36 -34.35
N TYR A 67 6.36 1.90 -33.16
CA TYR A 67 6.34 2.72 -31.95
C TYR A 67 7.75 2.99 -31.43
N ALA A 68 8.57 3.66 -32.24
CA ALA A 68 9.96 3.97 -31.88
C ALA A 68 10.08 4.71 -30.53
N PHE A 69 9.07 5.51 -30.13
CA PHE A 69 9.07 6.19 -28.84
C PHE A 69 9.04 5.22 -27.62
N TRP A 70 8.65 3.95 -27.82
CA TRP A 70 8.76 2.92 -26.78
C TRP A 70 10.20 2.54 -26.47
N LYS A 71 11.16 2.87 -27.34
CA LYS A 71 12.59 2.70 -27.08
C LYS A 71 13.08 3.54 -25.89
N ALA A 72 12.32 4.61 -25.52
CA ALA A 72 12.60 5.40 -24.32
C ALA A 72 12.57 4.57 -23.03
N VAL A 73 11.75 3.52 -22.99
CA VAL A 73 11.72 2.53 -21.91
C VAL A 73 12.61 1.35 -22.33
N GLY A 74 13.61 1.00 -21.53
CA GLY A 74 14.51 -0.10 -21.81
C GLY A 74 13.78 -1.43 -21.99
N SER A 75 14.37 -2.36 -22.79
CA SER A 75 13.79 -3.69 -23.07
C SER A 75 13.42 -4.46 -21.81
N GLN A 76 14.28 -4.40 -20.78
CA GLN A 76 14.06 -5.03 -19.48
C GLN A 76 12.76 -4.55 -18.78
N ALA A 77 12.47 -3.25 -18.87
CA ALA A 77 11.24 -2.71 -18.30
C ALA A 77 10.00 -3.12 -19.13
N VAL A 78 10.14 -3.24 -20.45
CA VAL A 78 9.04 -3.76 -21.31
C VAL A 78 8.74 -5.21 -20.95
N GLN A 79 9.77 -6.06 -20.83
CA GLN A 79 9.61 -7.45 -20.39
C GLN A 79 8.92 -7.56 -19.02
N ASP A 80 9.35 -6.77 -18.01
CA ASP A 80 8.70 -6.75 -16.69
C ASP A 80 7.20 -6.35 -16.80
N ILE A 81 6.88 -5.40 -17.68
CA ILE A 81 5.48 -4.98 -17.91
C ILE A 81 4.63 -6.13 -18.45
N LEU A 82 5.14 -6.86 -19.43
CA LEU A 82 4.43 -7.97 -20.06
C LEU A 82 4.27 -9.16 -19.09
N GLU A 83 5.33 -9.51 -18.37
CA GLU A 83 5.28 -10.54 -17.33
C GLU A 83 4.31 -10.21 -16.20
N ARG A 84 4.21 -8.95 -15.80
CA ARG A 84 3.20 -8.52 -14.81
C ARG A 84 1.79 -8.58 -15.33
N LEU A 85 1.60 -8.34 -16.63
CA LEU A 85 0.30 -8.50 -17.28
C LEU A 85 -0.08 -9.97 -17.31
N ASP A 86 0.84 -10.81 -17.76
CA ASP A 86 0.68 -12.26 -17.82
C ASP A 86 0.36 -12.85 -16.43
N LYS A 87 1.18 -12.56 -15.41
CA LYS A 87 0.90 -12.96 -14.03
C LYS A 87 -0.47 -12.50 -13.52
N GLY A 88 -0.94 -11.34 -13.99
CA GLY A 88 -2.26 -10.85 -13.66
C GLY A 88 -3.38 -11.69 -14.26
N TYR A 89 -3.19 -12.22 -15.47
CA TYR A 89 -4.10 -13.16 -16.10
C TYR A 89 -4.03 -14.55 -15.48
N GLN A 90 -2.82 -15.07 -15.20
CA GLN A 90 -2.65 -16.34 -14.49
C GLN A 90 -3.43 -16.34 -13.16
N ARG A 91 -3.22 -15.32 -12.35
CA ARG A 91 -3.98 -15.18 -11.08
C ARG A 91 -5.50 -15.10 -11.26
N PHE A 92 -5.97 -14.62 -12.40
CA PHE A 92 -7.39 -14.63 -12.72
C PHE A 92 -7.86 -16.02 -13.12
N PHE A 93 -7.08 -16.75 -13.92
CA PHE A 93 -7.39 -18.13 -14.31
C PHE A 93 -7.34 -19.09 -13.11
N ASP A 94 -6.40 -18.89 -12.20
CA ASP A 94 -6.27 -19.66 -10.95
C ASP A 94 -7.34 -19.30 -9.91
N GLY A 95 -8.32 -18.43 -10.21
CA GLY A 95 -9.35 -17.99 -9.28
C GLY A 95 -8.87 -17.04 -8.16
N LEU A 96 -7.56 -16.74 -8.08
CA LEU A 96 -6.97 -15.87 -7.07
C LEU A 96 -7.32 -14.39 -7.26
N ALA A 97 -7.84 -14.01 -8.41
CA ALA A 97 -8.30 -12.65 -8.69
C ALA A 97 -9.73 -12.66 -9.25
N LYS A 98 -10.64 -11.92 -8.62
CA LYS A 98 -12.05 -11.83 -9.02
C LYS A 98 -12.28 -11.27 -10.43
N ARG A 99 -11.31 -10.57 -11.02
CA ARG A 99 -11.46 -9.89 -12.33
C ARG A 99 -10.12 -9.87 -13.07
N PRO A 100 -10.15 -9.99 -14.44
CA PRO A 100 -8.95 -9.91 -15.26
C PRO A 100 -8.31 -8.51 -15.20
N PRO A 101 -7.05 -8.36 -15.65
CA PRO A 101 -6.38 -7.08 -15.74
C PRO A 101 -7.17 -6.03 -16.52
N ARG A 102 -7.08 -4.76 -16.06
CA ARG A 102 -7.79 -3.62 -16.64
C ARG A 102 -6.87 -2.60 -17.26
N TYR A 103 -7.40 -1.79 -18.18
CA TYR A 103 -6.73 -0.61 -18.70
C TYR A 103 -6.36 0.36 -17.56
N LYS A 104 -5.19 0.94 -17.67
CA LYS A 104 -4.70 1.94 -16.71
C LYS A 104 -4.67 3.31 -17.38
N LYS A 105 -5.22 4.32 -16.72
CA LYS A 105 -5.04 5.70 -17.19
C LYS A 105 -3.54 6.01 -17.21
N VAL A 106 -2.96 6.19 -18.41
CA VAL A 106 -1.51 6.37 -18.62
C VAL A 106 -0.93 7.47 -17.72
N ARG A 107 -1.63 8.61 -17.60
CA ARG A 107 -1.22 9.73 -16.73
C ARG A 107 -1.19 9.36 -15.23
N LYS A 108 -1.93 8.33 -14.82
CA LYS A 108 -1.95 7.84 -13.42
C LYS A 108 -0.91 6.76 -13.15
N ARG A 109 -0.23 6.25 -14.18
CA ARG A 109 0.89 5.33 -13.96
C ARG A 109 1.99 6.00 -13.17
N ARG A 110 2.57 5.27 -12.22
CA ARG A 110 3.53 5.87 -11.28
C ARG A 110 4.89 5.18 -11.23
N SER A 111 5.07 4.05 -11.91
CA SER A 111 6.33 3.31 -11.82
C SER A 111 6.57 2.39 -13.01
N PHE A 112 7.85 2.07 -13.21
CA PHE A 112 8.32 0.94 -14.02
C PHE A 112 9.50 0.28 -13.31
N THR A 113 9.79 -0.98 -13.64
CA THR A 113 10.85 -1.77 -13.01
C THR A 113 11.86 -2.17 -14.06
N LEU A 114 13.13 -2.08 -13.70
CA LEU A 114 14.27 -2.57 -14.46
C LEU A 114 14.77 -3.85 -13.80
N LYS A 115 15.03 -4.86 -14.60
CA LYS A 115 15.75 -6.05 -14.21
C LYS A 115 17.28 -5.81 -14.32
N GLN A 116 18.09 -6.80 -14.05
CA GLN A 116 19.54 -6.72 -13.88
C GLN A 116 20.29 -5.89 -14.94
N ALA A 117 19.99 -6.06 -16.23
CA ALA A 117 20.70 -5.37 -17.30
C ALA A 117 20.26 -3.91 -17.53
N GLY A 118 19.23 -3.43 -16.85
CA GLY A 118 18.65 -2.10 -17.10
C GLY A 118 19.29 -0.97 -16.29
N TYR A 119 20.15 -1.30 -15.31
CA TYR A 119 20.79 -0.33 -14.42
C TYR A 119 22.14 -0.84 -13.91
N LYS A 120 22.99 0.08 -13.43
CA LYS A 120 24.22 -0.24 -12.69
C LYS A 120 24.30 0.65 -11.46
N VAL A 121 24.43 0.05 -10.28
CA VAL A 121 24.69 0.77 -9.04
C VAL A 121 26.16 1.19 -9.06
N LEU A 122 26.42 2.45 -8.78
CA LEU A 122 27.75 3.06 -8.76
C LEU A 122 28.05 3.55 -7.34
N ASP A 123 29.32 3.76 -7.05
CA ASP A 123 29.75 4.31 -5.78
C ASP A 123 29.25 5.75 -5.56
N GLY A 124 29.30 6.22 -4.31
CA GLY A 124 28.92 7.59 -3.98
C GLY A 124 27.43 7.90 -4.16
N SER A 125 26.53 6.95 -3.85
CA SER A 125 25.08 7.17 -3.92
C SER A 125 24.57 7.51 -5.32
N ARG A 126 25.17 6.88 -6.34
CA ARG A 126 24.86 7.07 -7.76
C ARG A 126 24.32 5.77 -8.37
N VAL A 127 23.43 5.90 -9.35
CA VAL A 127 22.93 4.78 -10.16
C VAL A 127 22.90 5.21 -11.62
N ARG A 128 23.40 4.38 -12.51
CA ARG A 128 23.28 4.55 -13.95
C ARG A 128 21.99 3.85 -14.44
N ILE A 129 21.14 4.56 -15.15
CA ILE A 129 19.93 4.06 -15.79
C ILE A 129 20.04 4.43 -17.27
N GLY A 130 20.23 3.45 -18.12
CA GLY A 130 20.56 3.64 -19.53
C GLY A 130 21.85 4.47 -19.66
N LYS A 131 21.80 5.59 -20.38
CA LYS A 131 22.95 6.50 -20.59
C LYS A 131 23.15 7.54 -19.49
N HIS A 132 22.24 7.64 -18.50
CA HIS A 132 22.23 8.72 -17.52
C HIS A 132 22.54 8.26 -16.11
N ILE A 133 23.32 9.08 -15.36
CA ILE A 133 23.66 8.85 -13.97
C ILE A 133 22.73 9.70 -13.09
N TYR A 134 22.15 9.08 -12.08
CA TYR A 134 21.25 9.71 -11.10
C TYR A 134 21.85 9.61 -9.71
N ARG A 135 21.78 10.70 -8.94
CA ARG A 135 22.14 10.71 -7.51
C ARG A 135 20.91 10.48 -6.65
N TYR A 136 21.06 9.73 -5.56
CA TYR A 136 19.98 9.48 -4.61
C TYR A 136 20.44 9.68 -3.17
N VAL A 137 19.50 9.98 -2.28
CA VAL A 137 19.74 10.18 -0.84
C VAL A 137 19.91 8.83 -0.17
N LYS A 138 21.14 8.43 0.07
CA LYS A 138 21.48 7.15 0.71
C LYS A 138 21.48 7.34 2.24
N HIS A 139 20.35 7.09 2.90
CA HIS A 139 20.21 7.20 4.35
C HIS A 139 20.57 5.90 5.11
N ARG A 140 20.78 4.80 4.39
CA ARG A 140 21.23 3.52 4.94
C ARG A 140 22.00 2.72 3.88
N PRO A 141 22.91 1.81 4.26
CA PRO A 141 23.62 0.97 3.28
C PRO A 141 22.67 0.01 2.58
N LEU A 142 22.97 -0.33 1.33
CA LEU A 142 22.36 -1.46 0.63
C LEU A 142 23.10 -2.73 1.05
N LYS A 143 22.40 -3.67 1.66
CA LYS A 143 22.95 -4.98 2.03
C LYS A 143 22.41 -6.05 1.07
N GLY A 144 23.27 -6.97 0.63
CA GLY A 144 22.89 -8.08 -0.25
C GLY A 144 22.88 -7.74 -1.75
N ILE A 145 22.37 -8.67 -2.56
CA ILE A 145 22.39 -8.63 -4.02
C ILE A 145 21.15 -7.94 -4.57
N VAL A 146 21.33 -6.85 -5.34
CA VAL A 146 20.21 -6.14 -5.96
C VAL A 146 19.69 -6.92 -7.16
N LYS A 147 18.44 -7.35 -7.11
CA LYS A 147 17.76 -8.11 -8.19
C LYS A 147 16.98 -7.21 -9.15
N THR A 148 16.31 -6.18 -8.65
CA THR A 148 15.55 -5.26 -9.48
C THR A 148 15.58 -3.83 -8.95
N LEU A 149 15.45 -2.87 -9.87
CA LEU A 149 15.30 -1.45 -9.56
C LEU A 149 13.95 -0.93 -10.07
N THR A 150 13.10 -0.49 -9.16
CA THR A 150 11.84 0.18 -9.52
C THR A 150 11.97 1.68 -9.37
N ILE A 151 11.70 2.41 -10.45
CA ILE A 151 11.58 3.86 -10.45
C ILE A 151 10.11 4.21 -10.20
N LYS A 152 9.84 4.97 -9.14
CA LYS A 152 8.47 5.32 -8.73
C LYS A 152 8.32 6.82 -8.55
N ARG A 153 7.23 7.37 -9.09
CA ARG A 153 6.78 8.74 -8.89
C ARG A 153 5.70 8.77 -7.81
N ASP A 154 5.84 9.61 -6.79
CA ASP A 154 4.81 9.80 -5.77
C ASP A 154 3.72 10.80 -6.19
N ALA A 155 2.74 11.03 -5.31
CA ALA A 155 1.64 11.96 -5.56
C ALA A 155 2.07 13.44 -5.61
N ALA A 156 3.20 13.76 -4.97
CA ALA A 156 3.81 15.10 -5.00
C ALA A 156 4.80 15.27 -6.18
N ASP A 157 4.85 14.29 -7.10
CA ASP A 157 5.71 14.27 -8.28
C ASP A 157 7.21 14.10 -7.95
N ARG A 158 7.56 13.62 -6.75
CA ARG A 158 8.94 13.27 -6.38
C ARG A 158 9.27 11.88 -6.92
N LEU A 159 10.51 11.68 -7.35
CA LEU A 159 10.99 10.40 -7.86
C LEU A 159 11.73 9.63 -6.77
N TRP A 160 11.50 8.33 -6.76
CA TRP A 160 12.05 7.38 -5.82
C TRP A 160 12.66 6.19 -6.55
N LEU A 161 13.77 5.70 -6.02
CA LEU A 161 14.36 4.41 -6.37
C LEU A 161 13.98 3.39 -5.31
N ILE A 162 13.52 2.23 -5.75
CA ILE A 162 13.23 1.11 -4.87
C ILE A 162 14.05 -0.07 -5.37
N PHE A 163 15.09 -0.42 -4.60
CA PHE A 163 15.92 -1.58 -4.86
C PHE A 163 15.28 -2.79 -4.17
N SER A 164 15.02 -3.85 -4.92
CA SER A 164 14.68 -5.16 -4.36
C SER A 164 15.97 -5.96 -4.26
N VAL A 165 16.29 -6.38 -3.05
CA VAL A 165 17.55 -7.03 -2.70
C VAL A 165 17.25 -8.40 -2.11
N VAL A 166 18.10 -9.36 -2.40
CA VAL A 166 18.16 -10.65 -1.72
C VAL A 166 19.37 -10.62 -0.80
N GLU A 167 19.14 -10.90 0.45
CA GLU A 167 20.14 -10.94 1.51
C GLU A 167 20.12 -12.33 2.15
N THR A 168 21.29 -12.94 2.32
CA THR A 168 21.44 -14.18 3.10
C THR A 168 21.57 -13.78 4.55
N VAL A 169 20.62 -14.23 5.36
CA VAL A 169 20.59 -13.98 6.81
C VAL A 169 20.74 -15.34 7.51
N PRO A 170 21.49 -15.42 8.62
CA PRO A 170 21.52 -16.65 9.42
C PRO A 170 20.11 -17.05 9.81
N ASN A 171 19.87 -18.35 9.99
CA ASN A 171 18.59 -18.82 10.48
C ASN A 171 18.35 -18.23 11.87
N PRO A 172 17.14 -17.74 12.16
CA PRO A 172 16.79 -17.27 13.49
C PRO A 172 16.95 -18.42 14.47
N LYS A 173 17.53 -18.13 15.63
CA LYS A 173 17.46 -19.05 16.78
C LYS A 173 16.00 -19.12 17.24
N GLU A 174 15.60 -20.24 17.80
CA GLU A 174 14.29 -20.34 18.43
C GLU A 174 14.16 -19.25 19.51
N PRO A 175 13.08 -18.46 19.51
CA PRO A 175 12.91 -17.41 20.49
C PRO A 175 12.69 -18.04 21.87
N THR A 176 13.51 -17.66 22.84
CA THR A 176 13.21 -17.89 24.25
C THR A 176 12.12 -16.89 24.65
N ILE A 177 10.88 -17.38 24.83
CA ILE A 177 9.75 -16.52 25.18
C ILE A 177 9.69 -16.42 26.71
N SER A 178 10.08 -15.27 27.24
CA SER A 178 10.00 -14.94 28.66
C SER A 178 8.95 -13.85 28.94
N GLN A 179 8.85 -12.86 28.05
CA GLN A 179 7.93 -11.73 28.22
C GLN A 179 6.84 -11.73 27.14
N VAL A 180 5.59 -11.91 27.57
CA VAL A 180 4.40 -11.94 26.73
C VAL A 180 3.51 -10.76 27.06
N ALA A 181 2.95 -10.08 26.03
CA ALA A 181 1.97 -9.03 26.24
C ALA A 181 0.79 -9.16 25.27
N GLY A 182 -0.41 -8.96 25.81
CA GLY A 182 -1.66 -8.82 25.05
C GLY A 182 -2.00 -7.35 24.85
N PHE A 183 -2.51 -7.01 23.67
CA PHE A 183 -2.84 -5.65 23.28
C PHE A 183 -4.23 -5.56 22.68
N ASP A 184 -5.01 -4.58 23.16
CA ASP A 184 -6.30 -4.20 22.62
C ASP A 184 -6.22 -2.85 21.88
N PHE A 185 -6.90 -2.76 20.72
CA PHE A 185 -7.00 -1.54 19.93
C PHE A 185 -8.22 -0.72 20.30
N GLY A 186 -7.99 0.52 20.70
CA GLY A 186 -9.05 1.44 21.09
C GLY A 186 -9.21 2.65 20.15
N LEU A 187 -10.35 3.32 20.25
CA LEU A 187 -10.60 4.57 19.55
C LEU A 187 -10.16 5.80 20.35
N LYS A 188 -10.28 5.75 21.66
CA LYS A 188 -9.82 6.84 22.55
C LYS A 188 -8.31 6.74 22.74
N THR A 189 -7.88 5.59 23.19
CA THR A 189 -6.46 5.16 23.25
C THR A 189 -6.14 4.32 22.01
N PHE A 190 -4.99 4.51 21.43
CA PHE A 190 -4.59 3.77 20.22
C PHE A 190 -4.39 2.29 20.52
N LEU A 191 -3.72 2.02 21.64
CA LEU A 191 -3.39 0.66 22.08
C LEU A 191 -3.38 0.66 23.61
N THR A 192 -3.88 -0.40 24.23
CA THR A 192 -3.80 -0.66 25.68
C THR A 192 -3.18 -2.04 25.86
N ASP A 193 -2.19 -2.16 26.72
CA ASP A 193 -1.60 -3.45 27.05
C ASP A 193 -2.34 -4.14 28.20
N HIS A 194 -1.98 -5.42 28.45
CA HIS A 194 -2.58 -6.24 29.52
C HIS A 194 -2.36 -5.67 30.94
N THR A 195 -1.39 -4.76 31.13
CA THR A 195 -1.15 -4.06 32.41
C THR A 195 -2.00 -2.81 32.57
N GLY A 196 -2.77 -2.43 31.55
CA GLY A 196 -3.54 -1.21 31.51
C GLY A 196 -2.77 0.02 31.00
N THR A 197 -1.51 -0.14 30.60
CA THR A 197 -0.71 0.96 30.02
C THR A 197 -1.32 1.40 28.69
N GLN A 198 -1.56 2.69 28.54
CA GLN A 198 -2.22 3.28 27.40
C GLN A 198 -1.25 4.00 26.47
N TYR A 199 -1.31 3.65 25.19
CA TYR A 199 -0.55 4.29 24.12
C TYR A 199 -1.49 5.15 23.27
N THR A 200 -1.18 6.42 23.09
CA THR A 200 -1.99 7.36 22.31
C THR A 200 -1.46 7.53 20.89
N SER A 201 -2.31 7.97 19.98
CA SER A 201 -1.93 8.34 18.60
C SER A 201 -2.18 9.82 18.36
N GLY A 202 -1.28 10.47 17.61
CA GLY A 202 -1.32 11.91 17.32
C GLY A 202 -2.44 12.36 16.39
N LEU A 203 -3.35 11.49 15.92
CA LEU A 203 -4.50 11.79 15.06
C LEU A 203 -4.19 12.86 13.98
N HIS A 204 -3.07 12.68 13.30
CA HIS A 204 -2.46 13.69 12.42
C HIS A 204 -3.34 14.17 11.28
N HIS A 205 -4.22 13.30 10.77
CA HIS A 205 -5.15 13.67 9.71
C HIS A 205 -6.29 14.54 10.25
N LEU A 206 -6.84 14.19 11.41
CA LEU A 206 -7.92 14.97 12.06
C LEU A 206 -7.44 16.38 12.39
N HIS A 207 -6.25 16.51 12.96
CA HIS A 207 -5.65 17.81 13.25
C HIS A 207 -5.39 18.65 11.98
N ALA A 208 -5.04 17.99 10.88
CA ALA A 208 -4.81 18.68 9.61
C ALA A 208 -6.09 18.94 8.79
N LEU A 209 -7.24 18.42 9.21
CA LEU A 209 -8.47 18.38 8.39
C LEU A 209 -8.97 19.76 8.00
N LYS A 210 -9.03 20.72 8.94
CA LYS A 210 -9.44 22.12 8.66
C LYS A 210 -8.54 22.76 7.61
N ARG A 211 -7.23 22.58 7.71
CA ARG A 211 -6.24 23.06 6.74
C ARG A 211 -6.40 22.40 5.38
N LEU A 212 -6.59 21.08 5.34
CA LEU A 212 -6.80 20.34 4.08
C LEU A 212 -8.04 20.81 3.36
N ARG A 213 -9.18 20.95 4.05
CA ARG A 213 -10.43 21.47 3.46
C ARG A 213 -10.23 22.86 2.83
N LYS A 214 -9.54 23.78 3.53
CA LYS A 214 -9.21 25.10 3.01
C LYS A 214 -8.33 25.03 1.76
N MET A 215 -7.36 24.11 1.73
CA MET A 215 -6.50 23.92 0.56
C MET A 215 -7.25 23.30 -0.62
N GLU A 216 -8.17 22.37 -0.37
CA GLU A 216 -9.02 21.76 -1.40
C GLU A 216 -9.97 22.75 -2.01
N SER A 217 -10.68 23.55 -1.22
CA SER A 217 -11.55 24.64 -1.70
C SER A 217 -10.78 25.62 -2.57
N ARG A 218 -9.60 26.08 -2.14
CA ARG A 218 -8.74 26.98 -2.95
C ARG A 218 -8.28 26.34 -4.26
N LYS A 219 -8.04 25.02 -4.31
CA LYS A 219 -7.71 24.29 -5.53
C LYS A 219 -8.92 24.23 -6.47
N ASP A 220 -10.12 23.99 -5.91
CA ASP A 220 -11.33 23.76 -6.72
C ASP A 220 -11.84 25.05 -7.38
N ARG A 221 -11.58 26.22 -6.79
CA ARG A 221 -11.81 27.53 -7.43
C ARG A 221 -10.92 27.79 -8.66
N LYS A 222 -9.86 27.00 -8.88
CA LYS A 222 -8.96 27.18 -10.02
C LYS A 222 -9.46 26.41 -11.25
N PRO A 223 -9.43 26.99 -12.46
CA PRO A 223 -9.90 26.34 -13.67
C PRO A 223 -9.18 25.02 -13.93
N HIS A 224 -9.92 24.04 -14.47
CA HIS A 224 -9.41 22.74 -14.82
C HIS A 224 -8.28 22.82 -15.86
N GLY A 225 -7.26 21.98 -15.74
CA GLY A 225 -6.13 21.91 -16.68
C GLY A 225 -5.02 22.92 -16.43
N THR A 226 -5.26 24.00 -15.70
CA THR A 226 -4.28 25.07 -15.46
C THR A 226 -3.09 24.62 -14.62
N ASN A 227 -1.94 25.26 -14.80
CA ASN A 227 -0.75 24.99 -14.01
C ASN A 227 -0.95 25.37 -12.53
N ASN A 228 -1.68 26.45 -12.26
CA ASN A 228 -2.02 26.88 -10.90
C ASN A 228 -2.83 25.81 -10.14
N ARG A 229 -3.79 25.12 -10.79
CA ARG A 229 -4.51 24.00 -10.20
C ARG A 229 -3.59 22.79 -9.97
N LYS A 230 -2.67 22.50 -10.91
CA LYS A 230 -1.66 21.43 -10.74
C LYS A 230 -0.72 21.71 -9.56
N HIS A 231 -0.28 22.96 -9.39
CA HIS A 231 0.55 23.38 -8.27
C HIS A 231 -0.19 23.25 -6.92
N ALA A 232 -1.46 23.68 -6.87
CA ALA A 232 -2.30 23.51 -5.68
C ALA A 232 -2.48 22.03 -5.32
N ALA A 233 -2.78 21.17 -6.30
CA ALA A 233 -2.88 19.73 -6.09
C ALA A 233 -1.58 19.12 -5.55
N LYS A 234 -0.40 19.54 -6.04
CA LYS A 234 0.89 19.11 -5.51
C LYS A 234 1.12 19.55 -4.06
N ARG A 235 0.65 20.76 -3.68
CA ARG A 235 0.73 21.23 -2.27
C ARG A 235 -0.12 20.36 -1.34
N ILE A 236 -1.36 20.04 -1.74
CA ILE A 236 -2.24 19.14 -0.99
C ILE A 236 -1.59 17.75 -0.86
N ALA A 237 -1.08 17.20 -1.96
CA ALA A 237 -0.40 15.92 -1.94
C ALA A 237 0.80 15.88 -0.97
N ARG A 238 1.59 16.97 -0.90
CA ARG A 238 2.70 17.11 0.07
C ARG A 238 2.20 17.11 1.51
N THR A 239 1.06 17.75 1.78
CA THR A 239 0.45 17.76 3.12
C THR A 239 0.01 16.36 3.53
N HIS A 240 -0.70 15.62 2.64
CA HIS A 240 -1.06 14.23 2.91
C HIS A 240 0.16 13.32 3.13
N ILE A 241 1.23 13.53 2.37
CA ILE A 241 2.47 12.75 2.57
C ILE A 241 3.08 13.05 3.94
N ARG A 242 3.14 14.31 4.39
CA ARG A 242 3.64 14.66 5.71
C ARG A 242 2.82 14.03 6.84
N ILE A 243 1.49 14.02 6.71
CA ILE A 243 0.59 13.36 7.66
C ILE A 243 0.90 11.86 7.73
N ALA A 244 0.97 11.21 6.57
CA ALA A 244 1.29 9.78 6.49
C ALA A 244 2.70 9.45 7.01
N ASP A 245 3.68 10.32 6.77
CA ASP A 245 5.06 10.14 7.24
C ASP A 245 5.13 10.28 8.77
N ARG A 246 4.47 11.30 9.37
CA ARG A 246 4.40 11.46 10.83
C ARG A 246 3.75 10.25 11.52
N ARG A 247 2.58 9.85 11.04
CA ARG A 247 1.89 8.66 11.57
C ARG A 247 2.76 7.41 11.49
N ARG A 248 3.45 7.24 10.36
CA ARG A 248 4.36 6.10 10.19
C ARG A 248 5.54 6.16 11.15
N ASP A 249 6.09 7.34 11.41
CA ASP A 249 7.19 7.54 12.34
C ASP A 249 6.77 7.15 13.76
N GLU A 250 5.59 7.60 14.21
CA GLU A 250 5.02 7.18 15.52
C GLU A 250 4.81 5.68 15.60
N HIS A 251 4.21 5.08 14.55
CA HIS A 251 4.01 3.64 14.50
C HIS A 251 5.32 2.85 14.56
N TYR A 252 6.38 3.33 13.89
CA TYR A 252 7.69 2.68 13.95
C TYR A 252 8.31 2.80 15.34
N LYS A 253 8.23 3.97 15.97
CA LYS A 253 8.76 4.19 17.32
C LYS A 253 8.05 3.30 18.33
N LEU A 254 6.71 3.28 18.30
CA LEU A 254 5.93 2.42 19.18
C LEU A 254 6.21 0.93 18.92
N ALA A 255 6.18 0.48 17.69
CA ALA A 255 6.45 -0.91 17.34
C ALA A 255 7.87 -1.34 17.77
N HIS A 256 8.86 -0.46 17.65
CA HIS A 256 10.23 -0.73 18.11
C HIS A 256 10.28 -0.89 19.63
N ALA A 257 9.69 0.06 20.36
CA ALA A 257 9.65 0.00 21.82
C ALA A 257 8.93 -1.26 22.35
N LEU A 258 7.80 -1.66 21.72
CA LEU A 258 7.11 -2.89 22.11
C LEU A 258 7.94 -4.15 21.77
N CYS A 259 8.58 -4.18 20.60
CA CYS A 259 9.45 -5.28 20.22
C CYS A 259 10.73 -5.35 21.06
N GLU A 260 11.20 -4.29 21.66
CA GLU A 260 12.34 -4.31 22.60
C GLU A 260 11.93 -4.83 23.98
N ARG A 261 10.69 -4.56 24.39
CA ARG A 261 10.21 -4.90 25.72
C ARG A 261 9.67 -6.33 25.83
N TYR A 262 9.05 -6.86 24.79
CA TYR A 262 8.34 -8.13 24.80
C TYR A 262 8.84 -9.10 23.71
N ASP A 263 8.92 -10.39 24.05
CA ASP A 263 9.31 -11.46 23.13
C ASP A 263 8.13 -11.93 22.30
N LEU A 264 6.92 -11.94 22.87
CA LEU A 264 5.68 -12.32 22.21
C LEU A 264 4.64 -11.20 22.34
N LEU A 265 4.14 -10.74 21.19
CA LEU A 265 3.12 -9.71 21.08
C LEU A 265 1.82 -10.32 20.54
N CYS A 266 0.76 -10.30 21.36
CA CYS A 266 -0.56 -10.79 21.01
C CYS A 266 -1.51 -9.62 20.72
N PHE A 267 -2.17 -9.61 19.56
CA PHE A 267 -3.11 -8.56 19.15
C PHE A 267 -4.47 -9.13 18.80
N GLU A 268 -5.52 -8.35 19.04
CA GLU A 268 -6.88 -8.66 18.58
C GLU A 268 -6.98 -8.66 17.05
N ASP A 269 -7.76 -9.60 16.46
CA ASP A 269 -8.08 -9.57 15.04
C ASP A 269 -9.17 -8.53 14.71
N LEU A 270 -8.75 -7.47 14.02
CA LEU A 270 -9.60 -6.35 13.64
C LEU A 270 -10.45 -6.59 12.39
N ASN A 271 -10.52 -7.81 11.85
CA ASN A 271 -11.25 -8.06 10.59
C ASN A 271 -12.74 -7.74 10.70
N ALA A 272 -13.36 -8.01 11.83
CA ALA A 272 -14.76 -7.69 12.09
C ALA A 272 -15.03 -6.17 12.18
N MET A 273 -14.07 -5.40 12.66
CA MET A 273 -14.21 -3.96 12.92
C MET A 273 -14.04 -3.07 11.67
N LYS A 274 -13.48 -3.58 10.59
CA LYS A 274 -13.25 -2.81 9.34
C LYS A 274 -14.53 -2.22 8.74
N ARG A 275 -15.70 -2.79 9.02
CA ARG A 275 -16.99 -2.35 8.47
C ARG A 275 -17.66 -1.26 9.31
N LEU A 276 -17.35 -1.16 10.58
CA LEU A 276 -18.10 -0.35 11.55
C LEU A 276 -17.58 1.09 11.70
N TRP A 277 -16.37 1.40 11.28
CA TRP A 277 -15.68 2.60 11.72
C TRP A 277 -15.18 3.47 10.56
N GLY A 278 -15.48 4.76 10.67
CA GLY A 278 -15.23 5.75 9.64
C GLY A 278 -13.82 6.35 9.64
N ARG A 279 -13.79 7.68 9.50
CA ARG A 279 -12.55 8.46 9.27
C ARG A 279 -11.50 8.34 10.38
N LYS A 280 -11.92 8.19 11.65
CA LYS A 280 -11.01 8.08 12.80
C LYS A 280 -10.17 6.80 12.73
N VAL A 281 -10.78 5.66 12.43
CA VAL A 281 -10.07 4.39 12.22
C VAL A 281 -9.10 4.47 11.05
N SER A 282 -9.50 5.13 9.96
CA SER A 282 -8.61 5.38 8.83
C SER A 282 -7.39 6.23 9.21
N ASP A 283 -7.54 7.16 10.15
CA ASP A 283 -6.42 7.97 10.66
C ASP A 283 -5.53 7.19 11.64
N LEU A 284 -6.12 6.41 12.52
CA LEU A 284 -5.39 5.50 13.43
C LEU A 284 -4.58 4.45 12.66
N ALA A 285 -5.14 3.95 11.54
CA ALA A 285 -4.48 3.04 10.59
C ALA A 285 -3.86 1.80 11.25
N PHE A 286 -4.62 1.10 12.10
CA PHE A 286 -4.23 -0.12 12.81
C PHE A 286 -3.56 -1.17 11.91
N GLY A 287 -4.12 -1.42 10.72
CA GLY A 287 -3.51 -2.35 9.75
C GLY A 287 -2.11 -1.94 9.27
N GLN A 288 -1.80 -0.63 9.26
CA GLN A 288 -0.45 -0.16 8.97
C GLN A 288 0.49 -0.44 10.15
N PHE A 289 0.02 -0.22 11.37
CA PHE A 289 0.77 -0.53 12.59
C PHE A 289 1.10 -2.03 12.65
N MET A 290 0.09 -2.89 12.50
CA MET A 290 0.29 -4.34 12.46
C MET A 290 1.29 -4.76 11.39
N SER A 291 1.22 -4.20 10.18
CA SER A 291 2.20 -4.46 9.13
C SER A 291 3.63 -4.06 9.52
N ILE A 292 3.79 -3.00 10.32
CA ILE A 292 5.11 -2.56 10.82
C ILE A 292 5.60 -3.53 11.90
N VAL A 293 4.77 -3.89 12.87
CA VAL A 293 5.11 -4.88 13.91
C VAL A 293 5.54 -6.19 13.26
N TRP A 294 4.72 -6.76 12.35
CA TRP A 294 5.06 -7.97 11.60
C TRP A 294 6.38 -7.87 10.84
N THR A 295 6.77 -6.68 10.38
CA THR A 295 8.05 -6.49 9.70
C THR A 295 9.22 -6.49 10.67
N GLN A 296 9.01 -6.04 11.90
CA GLN A 296 10.04 -6.01 12.95
C GLN A 296 10.20 -7.35 13.67
N THR A 297 9.12 -8.12 13.80
CA THR A 297 9.12 -9.46 14.41
C THR A 297 9.49 -10.60 13.43
N ARG A 298 9.84 -10.29 12.17
CA ARG A 298 10.26 -11.30 11.18
C ARG A 298 11.62 -11.93 11.53
N PRO A 299 11.95 -13.08 10.91
CA PRO A 299 12.90 -14.10 11.37
C PRO A 299 14.34 -13.66 11.61
N ASP A 300 14.68 -12.40 11.54
CA ASP A 300 15.97 -11.88 11.99
C ASP A 300 15.95 -11.48 13.48
N ALA A 301 14.76 -11.42 14.09
CA ALA A 301 14.54 -11.11 15.50
C ALA A 301 13.93 -12.36 16.17
N ALA A 302 14.51 -12.77 17.28
CA ALA A 302 13.97 -13.85 18.13
C ALA A 302 12.66 -13.40 18.84
N ARG A 303 11.67 -12.96 18.04
CA ARG A 303 10.42 -12.37 18.53
C ARG A 303 9.24 -12.83 17.70
N ALA A 304 8.13 -13.10 18.34
CA ALA A 304 6.90 -13.56 17.72
C ALA A 304 5.77 -12.53 17.84
N CYS A 305 4.90 -12.48 16.83
CA CYS A 305 3.67 -11.70 16.84
C CYS A 305 2.52 -12.61 16.44
N VAL A 306 1.49 -12.69 17.29
CA VAL A 306 0.30 -13.51 17.08
C VAL A 306 -0.93 -12.63 17.05
N SER A 307 -1.83 -12.87 16.09
CA SER A 307 -3.17 -12.27 16.07
C SER A 307 -4.14 -13.29 16.63
N VAL A 308 -4.83 -12.93 17.71
CA VAL A 308 -5.75 -13.84 18.43
C VAL A 308 -7.18 -13.41 18.18
N PRO A 309 -8.15 -14.32 17.97
CA PRO A 309 -9.56 -13.99 17.92
C PRO A 309 -10.02 -13.35 19.26
N LYS A 310 -10.94 -12.39 19.19
CA LYS A 310 -11.41 -11.60 20.34
C LYS A 310 -11.91 -12.43 21.53
N LEU A 311 -12.44 -13.61 21.28
CA LEU A 311 -12.93 -14.54 22.31
C LEU A 311 -11.88 -14.99 23.33
N TRP A 312 -10.58 -14.90 23.03
CA TRP A 312 -9.50 -15.33 23.93
C TRP A 312 -8.99 -14.22 24.85
N LEU A 313 -9.26 -12.98 24.54
CA LEU A 313 -8.85 -11.80 25.34
C LEU A 313 -9.85 -11.48 26.45
N ASP A 314 -11.10 -11.95 26.35
CA ASP A 314 -12.15 -11.75 27.35
C ASP A 314 -12.11 -12.75 28.52
N ALA A 315 -11.13 -13.67 28.55
CA ALA A 315 -10.98 -14.71 29.60
C ALA A 315 -10.19 -14.23 30.85
N GLY A 316 -9.83 -12.95 30.94
CA GLY A 316 -9.30 -12.36 32.18
C GLY A 316 -10.40 -12.10 33.21
N PRO A 317 -10.11 -12.10 34.54
CA PRO A 317 -11.12 -11.89 35.56
C PRO A 317 -11.77 -10.53 35.36
N ARG A 318 -13.08 -10.54 35.04
CA ARG A 318 -13.87 -9.30 34.97
C ARG A 318 -13.92 -8.69 36.37
N PRO A 319 -13.60 -7.39 36.52
CA PRO A 319 -13.94 -6.71 37.78
C PRO A 319 -15.45 -6.81 37.93
N GLN A 320 -15.92 -7.36 39.04
CA GLN A 320 -17.33 -7.44 39.40
C GLN A 320 -17.93 -6.04 39.33
N ARG A 321 -18.85 -5.82 38.40
CA ARG A 321 -19.74 -4.66 38.43
C ARG A 321 -20.63 -4.82 39.64
N GLY A 322 -20.43 -3.98 40.64
CA GLY A 322 -21.32 -3.87 41.77
C GLY A 322 -22.76 -3.60 41.32
N ASP A 323 -23.66 -4.42 41.82
CA ASP A 323 -25.10 -4.28 41.68
C ASP A 323 -25.55 -2.90 42.21
N GLN A 324 -25.92 -2.02 41.30
CA GLN A 324 -26.79 -0.88 41.61
C GLN A 324 -27.84 -0.77 40.50
N HIS A 325 -28.90 -1.55 40.63
CA HIS A 325 -30.24 -1.18 40.13
C HIS A 325 -31.29 -2.07 40.74
N SER A 326 -31.71 -1.69 41.90
CA SER A 326 -33.10 -1.93 42.35
C SER A 326 -33.84 -0.59 42.31
N GLN A 327 -35.09 -0.68 41.93
CA GLN A 327 -36.16 0.32 42.00
C GLN A 327 -36.28 1.32 40.84
N ARG A 328 -37.20 0.98 39.91
CA ARG A 328 -38.40 1.79 39.66
C ARG A 328 -39.47 0.96 38.94
N ARG A 329 -40.61 0.91 39.63
CA ARG A 329 -41.92 0.41 39.23
C ARG A 329 -42.38 1.14 37.94
N GLY A 330 -42.96 0.50 36.96
CA GLY A 330 -44.34 0.14 36.74
C GLY A 330 -45.22 1.35 36.40
N VAL A 331 -45.75 1.35 35.19
CA VAL A 331 -47.12 1.73 34.83
C VAL A 331 -47.28 1.37 33.34
N GLY A 332 -48.35 0.67 33.04
CA GLY A 332 -48.82 0.23 31.75
C GLY A 332 -49.29 1.37 30.86
N ASP A 333 -49.50 1.09 29.64
CA ASP A 333 -50.83 1.05 29.04
C ASP A 333 -50.77 0.53 27.59
N GLN A 334 -51.93 0.08 27.18
CA GLN A 334 -52.33 -0.72 26.03
C GLN A 334 -52.46 0.08 24.74
N THR A 335 -52.58 -0.71 23.65
CA THR A 335 -53.34 -0.48 22.41
C THR A 335 -52.72 0.38 21.32
N HIS A 336 -52.45 -0.12 20.15
CA HIS A 336 -53.33 -0.31 19.02
C HIS A 336 -52.68 -1.04 17.84
N ARG A 337 -53.35 -2.11 17.42
CA ARG A 337 -53.19 -2.75 16.10
C ARG A 337 -53.65 -1.81 14.99
N ARG A 338 -52.94 -1.79 13.90
CA ARG A 338 -53.52 -1.81 12.55
C ARG A 338 -52.47 -2.25 11.53
N GLY A 339 -52.78 -3.36 10.91
CA GLY A 339 -52.15 -3.92 9.74
C GLY A 339 -52.52 -3.19 8.45
N LYS A 340 -51.70 -3.39 7.47
CA LYS A 340 -52.07 -3.49 6.04
C LYS A 340 -50.97 -4.16 5.25
N THR A 341 -51.35 -5.25 4.63
CA THR A 341 -50.63 -6.06 3.62
C THR A 341 -50.89 -5.49 2.20
N PRO A 342 -50.48 -6.13 1.10
CA PRO A 342 -49.53 -5.56 0.15
C PRO A 342 -50.15 -5.31 -1.23
N ALA A 343 -49.44 -4.69 -2.14
CA ALA A 343 -49.79 -4.68 -3.58
C ALA A 343 -48.59 -4.98 -4.47
N ARG A 344 -48.74 -6.09 -5.20
CA ARG A 344 -48.01 -6.47 -6.42
C ARG A 344 -48.32 -5.51 -7.58
N ARG A 345 -47.40 -5.43 -8.51
CA ARG A 345 -47.51 -5.35 -9.98
C ARG A 345 -46.28 -4.65 -10.51
N GLY A 346 -45.62 -5.02 -11.60
CA GLY A 346 -45.91 -5.91 -12.69
C GLY A 346 -44.84 -5.61 -13.75
N CYS A 347 -44.42 -6.61 -14.47
CA CYS A 347 -43.53 -6.55 -15.65
C CYS A 347 -44.05 -5.59 -16.72
N VAL A 348 -43.19 -5.08 -17.58
CA VAL A 348 -43.21 -5.26 -19.04
C VAL A 348 -42.05 -4.50 -19.70
N ALA A 349 -41.44 -5.18 -20.70
CA ALA A 349 -40.57 -4.83 -21.82
C ALA A 349 -39.16 -4.42 -21.53
#